data_1568af241991fe796b2feb0e9e5bb08c
#
_entry.id   1568af241991fe796b2feb0e9e5bb08c
#
_cell.length_a   1.000
_cell.length_b   1.000
_cell.length_c   1.000
_cell.angle_alpha   90.00
_cell.angle_beta   90.00
_cell.angle_gamma   90.00
#
_symmetry.space_group_name_H-M   'P 1'
#
loop_
_entity.id
_entity.type
_entity.pdbx_description
1 polymer ?
#
loop_
_entity_poly.entity_id
_entity_poly.type
_entity_poly.pdbx_seq_one_letter_code
_entity_poly.pdbx_strand_id
1 'polypeptide(L)'
;MKYIAYGSNMVEEQMAFRCPNARLLGTGWLLNHRLEFYLHATVEKTRSNGARVPVAVWEIDEADEHSLDRYEGVPNYYIKRKAKVQMRDGSEIEGLIYIMRAIRPYPPEKAYYNGIFHAYNRLGFGSEIETVLEPALRRTFRRGIKSRFYLD
;
A
#
# COMPACT_ATOMS: atom_id res chain seq x y z
N MET A 1 7.87 -5.93 -16.11
CA MET A 1 8.28 -5.98 -14.68
C MET A 1 7.05 -5.77 -13.82
N LYS A 2 7.00 -6.41 -12.68
CA LYS A 2 5.83 -6.36 -11.81
C LYS A 2 6.05 -5.42 -10.65
N TYR A 3 5.03 -4.63 -10.33
CA TYR A 3 5.04 -3.65 -9.25
C TYR A 3 3.91 -3.96 -8.27
N ILE A 4 4.24 -4.04 -7.00
CA ILE A 4 3.32 -4.37 -5.91
C ILE A 4 2.90 -3.08 -5.23
N ALA A 5 1.62 -2.72 -5.33
CA ALA A 5 1.05 -1.51 -4.75
C ALA A 5 0.14 -1.89 -3.58
N TYR A 6 0.38 -1.27 -2.43
CA TYR A 6 -0.42 -1.50 -1.21
C TYR A 6 -1.05 -0.20 -0.67
N GLY A 7 -0.75 0.93 -1.28
CA GLY A 7 -1.22 2.25 -0.85
C GLY A 7 -1.95 2.98 -1.95
N SER A 8 -1.61 4.25 -2.17
CA SER A 8 -2.32 5.10 -3.11
C SER A 8 -2.28 4.59 -4.56
N ASN A 9 -1.26 3.81 -4.92
CA ASN A 9 -1.14 3.26 -6.26
C ASN A 9 -2.00 2.00 -6.48
N MET A 10 -2.80 1.62 -5.50
CA MET A 10 -3.92 0.70 -5.71
C MET A 10 -5.06 1.39 -6.46
N VAL A 11 -5.08 2.71 -6.47
CA VAL A 11 -6.12 3.52 -7.11
C VAL A 11 -5.82 3.62 -8.60
N GLU A 12 -6.74 3.13 -9.45
CA GLU A 12 -6.53 3.09 -10.90
C GLU A 12 -6.27 4.46 -11.49
N GLU A 13 -6.99 5.48 -11.06
CA GLU A 13 -6.85 6.84 -11.54
C GLU A 13 -5.46 7.41 -11.23
N GLN A 14 -4.93 7.08 -10.06
CA GLN A 14 -3.58 7.48 -9.66
C GLN A 14 -2.53 6.82 -10.54
N MET A 15 -2.67 5.51 -10.76
CA MET A 15 -1.73 4.78 -11.60
C MET A 15 -1.80 5.21 -13.05
N ALA A 16 -2.99 5.50 -13.57
CA ALA A 16 -3.13 6.00 -14.95
C ALA A 16 -2.38 7.32 -15.14
N PHE A 17 -2.37 8.16 -14.12
CA PHE A 17 -1.64 9.43 -14.15
C PHE A 17 -0.14 9.24 -14.03
N ARG A 18 0.31 8.41 -13.09
CA ARG A 18 1.74 8.22 -12.80
C ARG A 18 2.43 7.29 -13.79
N CYS A 19 1.72 6.28 -14.24
CA CYS A 19 2.24 5.21 -15.07
C CYS A 19 1.22 4.89 -16.17
N PRO A 20 1.17 5.72 -17.22
CA PRO A 20 0.11 5.58 -18.24
C PRO A 20 0.12 4.23 -18.96
N ASN A 21 1.26 3.54 -18.98
CA ASN A 21 1.38 2.26 -19.66
C ASN A 21 1.19 1.05 -18.73
N ALA A 22 0.93 1.30 -17.45
CA ALA A 22 0.76 0.23 -16.48
C ALA A 22 -0.55 -0.54 -16.73
N ARG A 23 -0.51 -1.83 -16.48
CA ARG A 23 -1.66 -2.72 -16.64
C ARG A 23 -1.86 -3.52 -15.36
N LEU A 24 -3.07 -3.50 -14.84
CA LEU A 24 -3.41 -4.28 -13.65
C LEU A 24 -3.40 -5.77 -13.98
N LEU A 25 -2.55 -6.53 -13.31
CA LEU A 25 -2.47 -7.98 -13.48
C LEU A 25 -3.44 -8.72 -12.57
N GLY A 26 -3.69 -8.18 -11.40
CA GLY A 26 -4.58 -8.79 -10.43
C GLY A 26 -4.32 -8.28 -9.04
N THR A 27 -4.95 -8.93 -8.07
CA THR A 27 -4.84 -8.57 -6.66
C THR A 27 -4.46 -9.79 -5.83
N GLY A 28 -3.97 -9.53 -4.64
CA GLY A 28 -3.56 -10.59 -3.72
C GLY A 28 -3.11 -10.00 -2.39
N TRP A 29 -2.19 -10.70 -1.72
CA TRP A 29 -1.77 -10.33 -0.37
C TRP A 29 -0.27 -10.46 -0.19
N LEU A 30 0.30 -9.49 0.49
CA LEU A 30 1.64 -9.57 1.03
C LEU A 30 1.53 -10.22 2.42
N LEU A 31 1.96 -11.47 2.53
CA LEU A 31 1.81 -12.26 3.77
C LEU A 31 2.86 -11.83 4.80
N ASN A 32 2.53 -12.03 6.07
CA ASN A 32 3.44 -11.78 7.21
C ASN A 32 3.91 -10.33 7.30
N HIS A 33 3.05 -9.43 6.88
CA HIS A 33 3.26 -7.98 6.97
C HIS A 33 2.00 -7.33 7.51
N ARG A 34 2.15 -6.13 8.05
CA ARG A 34 1.03 -5.27 8.40
C ARG A 34 1.23 -3.90 7.77
N LEU A 35 0.11 -3.24 7.50
CA LEU A 35 0.10 -1.89 6.97
C LEU A 35 0.36 -0.91 8.08
N GLU A 36 1.19 0.09 7.80
CA GLU A 36 1.47 1.19 8.71
C GLU A 36 1.36 2.52 7.98
N PHE A 37 1.08 3.57 8.73
CA PHE A 37 1.09 4.94 8.19
C PHE A 37 2.15 5.77 8.90
N TYR A 38 2.98 6.41 8.10
CA TYR A 38 3.82 7.53 8.49
C TYR A 38 3.55 8.61 7.45
N LEU A 39 2.48 9.39 7.66
CA LEU A 39 1.90 10.29 6.69
C LEU A 39 1.43 9.54 5.43
N HIS A 40 2.28 8.73 4.84
CA HIS A 40 1.97 7.83 3.72
C HIS A 40 2.06 6.37 4.17
N ALA A 41 1.50 5.49 3.35
CA ALA A 41 1.47 4.05 3.67
C ALA A 41 2.84 3.41 3.49
N THR A 42 3.13 2.47 4.37
CA THR A 42 4.25 1.54 4.24
C THR A 42 3.84 0.19 4.81
N VAL A 43 4.68 -0.80 4.65
CA VAL A 43 4.43 -2.14 5.21
C VAL A 43 5.62 -2.57 6.06
N GLU A 44 5.33 -3.37 7.07
CA GLU A 44 6.32 -3.83 8.03
C GLU A 44 6.11 -5.30 8.30
N LYS A 45 7.19 -6.06 8.37
CA LYS A 45 7.12 -7.47 8.74
C LYS A 45 6.55 -7.62 10.14
N THR A 46 5.73 -8.62 10.33
CA THR A 46 5.15 -8.93 11.63
C THR A 46 5.10 -10.44 11.85
N ARG A 47 5.17 -10.83 13.12
CA ARG A 47 5.00 -12.24 13.53
C ARG A 47 3.57 -12.57 13.90
N SER A 48 2.65 -11.62 13.80
CA SER A 48 1.24 -11.86 14.08
C SER A 48 0.69 -12.92 13.14
N ASN A 49 0.06 -13.93 13.71
CA ASN A 49 -0.48 -15.05 12.94
C ASN A 49 -1.58 -14.56 11.99
N GLY A 50 -1.47 -14.95 10.73
CA GLY A 50 -2.47 -14.60 9.71
C GLY A 50 -2.40 -13.17 9.20
N ALA A 51 -1.38 -12.38 9.62
CA ALA A 51 -1.24 -11.02 9.15
C ALA A 51 -0.96 -10.98 7.66
N ARG A 52 -1.66 -10.11 6.94
CA ARG A 52 -1.48 -9.92 5.50
C ARG A 52 -1.96 -8.53 5.10
N VAL A 53 -1.40 -8.01 4.01
CA VAL A 53 -1.76 -6.71 3.48
C VAL A 53 -2.29 -6.88 2.05
N PRO A 54 -3.49 -6.37 1.75
CA PRO A 54 -4.01 -6.36 0.38
C PRO A 54 -3.09 -5.61 -0.57
N VAL A 55 -2.91 -6.15 -1.76
CA VAL A 55 -2.07 -5.53 -2.79
C VAL A 55 -2.73 -5.61 -4.16
N ALA A 56 -2.40 -4.64 -5.00
CA ALA A 56 -2.64 -4.69 -6.44
C ALA A 56 -1.29 -4.89 -7.12
N VAL A 57 -1.25 -5.75 -8.13
CA VAL A 57 -0.02 -6.02 -8.87
C VAL A 57 -0.16 -5.49 -10.29
N TRP A 58 0.77 -4.64 -10.69
CA TRP A 58 0.77 -3.96 -11.98
C TRP A 58 1.93 -4.45 -12.84
N GLU A 59 1.67 -4.62 -14.13
CA GLU A 59 2.75 -4.74 -15.11
C GLU A 59 3.18 -3.32 -15.50
N ILE A 60 4.46 -3.03 -15.35
CA ILE A 60 5.03 -1.72 -15.63
C ILE A 60 6.25 -1.85 -16.53
N ASP A 61 6.59 -0.78 -17.22
CA ASP A 61 7.81 -0.68 -18.01
C ASP A 61 8.88 0.14 -17.28
N GLU A 62 10.03 0.30 -17.93
CA GLU A 62 11.15 1.03 -17.35
C GLU A 62 10.82 2.51 -17.12
N ALA A 63 10.08 3.12 -18.03
CA ALA A 63 9.66 4.53 -17.89
C ALA A 63 8.73 4.69 -16.69
N ASP A 64 7.82 3.74 -16.49
CA ASP A 64 6.95 3.72 -15.32
C ASP A 64 7.75 3.59 -14.03
N GLU A 65 8.75 2.74 -14.01
CA GLU A 65 9.61 2.59 -12.84
C GLU A 65 10.33 3.90 -12.50
N HIS A 66 10.86 4.59 -13.50
CA HIS A 66 11.47 5.90 -13.29
C HIS A 66 10.49 6.91 -12.70
N SER A 67 9.26 6.90 -13.18
CA SER A 67 8.20 7.77 -12.66
C SER A 67 7.88 7.46 -11.21
N LEU A 68 7.77 6.17 -10.87
CA LEU A 68 7.51 5.74 -9.49
C LEU A 68 8.68 6.10 -8.58
N ASP A 69 9.92 5.90 -9.02
CA ASP A 69 11.10 6.28 -8.23
C ASP A 69 11.07 7.75 -7.84
N ARG A 70 10.72 8.62 -8.77
CA ARG A 70 10.61 10.05 -8.48
C ARG A 70 9.47 10.34 -7.51
N TYR A 71 8.31 9.73 -7.76
CA TYR A 71 7.15 9.92 -6.89
C TYR A 71 7.40 9.47 -5.47
N GLU A 72 8.04 8.31 -5.31
CA GLU A 72 8.32 7.73 -4.00
C GLU A 72 9.56 8.35 -3.32
N GLY A 73 10.29 9.21 -4.02
CA GLY A 73 11.47 9.85 -3.45
C GLY A 73 12.59 8.88 -3.11
N VAL A 74 12.84 7.93 -4.02
CA VAL A 74 13.90 6.93 -3.84
C VAL A 74 15.27 7.59 -4.04
N PRO A 75 16.27 7.29 -3.21
CA PRO A 75 16.28 6.34 -2.09
C PRO A 75 16.02 6.99 -0.72
N ASN A 76 15.68 8.26 -0.67
CA ASN A 76 15.63 9.02 0.58
C ASN A 76 14.36 8.77 1.38
N TYR A 77 13.20 8.86 0.75
CA TYR A 77 11.92 8.67 1.42
C TYR A 77 11.51 7.20 1.43
N TYR A 78 11.47 6.56 0.27
CA TYR A 78 11.26 5.12 0.13
C TYR A 78 12.49 4.46 -0.44
N ILE A 79 12.63 3.17 -0.18
CA ILE A 79 13.63 2.31 -0.79
C ILE A 79 12.92 1.21 -1.59
N LYS A 80 13.62 0.69 -2.60
CA LYS A 80 13.09 -0.41 -3.42
C LYS A 80 13.52 -1.75 -2.85
N ARG A 81 12.59 -2.71 -2.88
CA ARG A 81 12.82 -4.09 -2.48
C ARG A 81 12.15 -5.01 -3.49
N LYS A 82 12.50 -6.28 -3.44
CA LYS A 82 11.72 -7.34 -4.07
C LYS A 82 10.89 -8.02 -2.99
N ALA A 83 9.66 -8.39 -3.34
CA ALA A 83 8.78 -9.10 -2.43
C ALA A 83 7.96 -10.12 -3.20
N LYS A 84 7.54 -11.16 -2.51
CA LYS A 84 6.62 -12.16 -3.05
C LYS A 84 5.24 -11.95 -2.47
N VAL A 85 4.24 -12.05 -3.32
CA VAL A 85 2.84 -11.93 -2.90
C VAL A 85 2.06 -13.14 -3.35
N GLN A 86 1.04 -13.50 -2.58
CA GLN A 86 0.10 -14.56 -2.93
C GLN A 86 -1.08 -13.92 -3.64
N MET A 87 -1.32 -14.34 -4.88
CA MET A 87 -2.44 -13.83 -5.66
C MET A 87 -3.73 -14.54 -5.26
N ARG A 88 -4.87 -13.99 -5.66
CA ARG A 88 -6.18 -14.57 -5.34
C ARG A 88 -6.38 -15.96 -5.92
N ASP A 89 -5.72 -16.26 -7.05
CA ASP A 89 -5.78 -17.59 -7.68
C ASP A 89 -4.86 -18.61 -7.02
N GLY A 90 -4.15 -18.22 -5.95
CA GLY A 90 -3.22 -19.08 -5.23
C GLY A 90 -1.80 -19.06 -5.78
N SER A 91 -1.55 -18.44 -6.94
CA SER A 91 -0.20 -18.32 -7.47
C SER A 91 0.63 -17.34 -6.68
N GLU A 92 1.95 -17.46 -6.80
CA GLU A 92 2.91 -16.55 -6.17
C GLU A 92 3.57 -15.70 -7.25
N ILE A 93 3.68 -14.40 -7.00
CA ILE A 93 4.35 -13.46 -7.90
C ILE A 93 5.40 -12.70 -7.11
N GLU A 94 6.58 -12.55 -7.70
CA GLU A 94 7.63 -11.68 -7.18
C GLU A 94 7.60 -10.35 -7.94
N GLY A 95 7.73 -9.24 -7.21
CA GLY A 95 7.74 -7.93 -7.83
C GLY A 95 8.45 -6.87 -7.01
N LEU A 96 8.52 -5.70 -7.58
CA LEU A 96 9.09 -4.50 -6.99
C LEU A 96 8.12 -3.93 -5.96
N ILE A 97 8.62 -3.56 -4.79
CA ILE A 97 7.85 -2.90 -3.74
C ILE A 97 8.66 -1.73 -3.17
N TYR A 98 7.96 -0.65 -2.81
CA TYR A 98 8.59 0.51 -2.17
C TYR A 98 8.24 0.50 -0.69
N ILE A 99 9.24 0.65 0.18
CA ILE A 99 9.11 0.55 1.62
C ILE A 99 9.88 1.68 2.29
N MET A 100 9.34 2.25 3.36
CA MET A 100 10.09 3.20 4.18
C MET A 100 11.12 2.48 5.02
N ARG A 101 12.30 3.07 5.18
CA ARG A 101 13.38 2.48 5.97
C ARG A 101 13.06 2.44 7.45
N ALA A 102 12.51 3.54 7.94
CA ALA A 102 12.15 3.69 9.35
C ALA A 102 10.86 4.47 9.42
N ILE A 103 9.97 4.03 10.30
CA ILE A 103 8.67 4.65 10.42
C ILE A 103 8.43 5.06 11.86
N ARG A 104 7.69 6.17 12.00
CA ARG A 104 7.03 6.55 13.23
C ARG A 104 5.57 6.74 12.86
N PRO A 105 4.64 6.06 13.52
CA PRO A 105 3.23 6.20 13.18
C PRO A 105 2.79 7.66 13.20
N TYR A 106 2.20 8.09 12.11
CA TYR A 106 1.69 9.43 11.94
C TYR A 106 0.49 9.38 11.00
N PRO A 107 -0.62 10.07 11.31
CA PRO A 107 -1.83 9.96 10.53
C PRO A 107 -1.67 10.48 9.10
N PRO A 108 -2.23 9.78 8.12
CA PRO A 108 -2.26 10.24 6.74
C PRO A 108 -3.26 11.39 6.57
N GLU A 109 -3.14 12.13 5.48
CA GLU A 109 -4.17 13.08 5.10
C GLU A 109 -5.47 12.34 4.76
N LYS A 110 -6.60 12.97 5.05
CA LYS A 110 -7.91 12.35 4.87
C LYS A 110 -8.15 11.89 3.44
N ALA A 111 -7.83 12.74 2.46
CA ALA A 111 -8.03 12.40 1.04
C ALA A 111 -7.19 11.20 0.63
N TYR A 112 -5.94 11.12 1.12
CA TYR A 112 -5.05 10.00 0.86
C TYR A 112 -5.62 8.70 1.43
N TYR A 113 -6.04 8.73 2.70
CA TYR A 113 -6.65 7.57 3.34
C TYR A 113 -7.93 7.12 2.63
N ASN A 114 -8.79 8.07 2.29
CA ASN A 114 -10.05 7.78 1.62
C ASN A 114 -9.83 7.14 0.26
N GLY A 115 -8.79 7.54 -0.46
CA GLY A 115 -8.43 6.91 -1.73
C GLY A 115 -8.14 5.42 -1.55
N ILE A 116 -7.37 5.07 -0.52
CA ILE A 116 -7.06 3.66 -0.21
C ILE A 116 -8.33 2.92 0.23
N PHE A 117 -9.15 3.55 1.05
CA PHE A 117 -10.43 2.98 1.50
C PHE A 117 -11.30 2.60 0.29
N HIS A 118 -11.46 3.51 -0.66
CA HIS A 118 -12.24 3.26 -1.86
C HIS A 118 -11.61 2.18 -2.75
N ALA A 119 -10.29 2.15 -2.84
CA ALA A 119 -9.58 1.11 -3.59
C ALA A 119 -9.83 -0.28 -2.96
N TYR A 120 -9.82 -0.39 -1.63
CA TYR A 120 -10.14 -1.65 -0.96
C TYR A 120 -11.53 -2.14 -1.34
N ASN A 121 -12.52 -1.25 -1.34
CA ASN A 121 -13.88 -1.63 -1.75
C ASN A 121 -13.94 -2.03 -3.21
N ARG A 122 -13.32 -1.25 -4.09
CA ARG A 122 -13.35 -1.50 -5.53
C ARG A 122 -12.65 -2.80 -5.91
N LEU A 123 -11.56 -3.13 -5.21
CA LEU A 123 -10.75 -4.31 -5.54
C LEU A 123 -11.17 -5.58 -4.79
N GLY A 124 -12.28 -5.53 -4.06
CA GLY A 124 -12.81 -6.69 -3.37
C GLY A 124 -12.18 -6.97 -2.00
N PHE A 125 -11.59 -5.97 -1.37
CA PHE A 125 -10.99 -6.09 -0.04
C PHE A 125 -11.82 -5.42 1.05
N GLY A 126 -13.12 -5.24 0.83
CA GLY A 126 -13.98 -4.56 1.79
C GLY A 126 -13.96 -5.17 3.19
N SER A 127 -13.88 -6.49 3.29
CA SER A 127 -13.79 -7.18 4.59
C SER A 127 -12.48 -6.91 5.33
N GLU A 128 -11.45 -6.43 4.65
CA GLU A 128 -10.16 -6.17 5.26
C GLU A 128 -9.96 -4.70 5.63
N ILE A 129 -10.96 -3.86 5.42
CA ILE A 129 -10.94 -2.50 5.95
C ILE A 129 -10.85 -2.54 7.47
N GLU A 130 -11.68 -3.34 8.12
CA GLU A 130 -11.69 -3.44 9.59
C GLU A 130 -10.48 -4.19 10.16
N THR A 131 -9.91 -5.12 9.40
CA THR A 131 -8.83 -5.97 9.91
C THR A 131 -7.44 -5.46 9.55
N VAL A 132 -7.31 -4.63 8.52
CA VAL A 132 -6.02 -4.14 8.04
C VAL A 132 -5.96 -2.61 8.04
N LEU A 133 -6.87 -1.98 7.31
CA LEU A 133 -6.78 -0.54 7.04
C LEU A 133 -7.09 0.31 8.27
N GLU A 134 -8.23 0.08 8.92
CA GLU A 134 -8.60 0.83 10.12
C GLU A 134 -7.65 0.61 11.29
N PRO A 135 -7.17 -0.61 11.57
CA PRO A 135 -6.15 -0.78 12.60
C PRO A 135 -4.87 -0.01 12.33
N ALA A 136 -4.42 0.07 11.08
CA ALA A 136 -3.26 0.87 10.71
C ALA A 136 -3.48 2.35 11.01
N LEU A 137 -4.67 2.87 10.71
CA LEU A 137 -5.02 4.25 11.04
C LEU A 137 -5.05 4.46 12.54
N ARG A 138 -5.69 3.57 13.30
CA ARG A 138 -5.80 3.69 14.76
C ARG A 138 -4.42 3.72 15.43
N ARG A 139 -3.45 2.97 14.92
CA ARG A 139 -2.09 2.96 15.48
C ARG A 139 -1.38 4.30 15.35
N THR A 140 -1.86 5.19 14.48
CA THR A 140 -1.29 6.54 14.34
C THR A 140 -1.79 7.50 15.42
N PHE A 141 -2.91 7.19 16.08
CA PHE A 141 -3.50 8.04 17.10
C PHE A 141 -2.96 7.67 18.47
N ARG A 142 -1.70 7.98 18.67
CA ARG A 142 -1.12 7.82 19.98
C ARG A 142 -1.53 9.01 20.86
N ARG A 143 -1.49 8.79 22.16
CA ARG A 143 -1.63 9.80 23.25
C ARG A 143 -1.84 11.23 22.77
N GLY A 144 -3.08 11.70 22.81
CA GLY A 144 -3.42 13.06 22.49
C GLY A 144 -3.62 13.39 21.02
N ILE A 145 -3.20 12.53 20.12
CA ILE A 145 -3.56 12.67 18.71
C ILE A 145 -4.97 12.10 18.53
N LYS A 146 -5.90 12.96 18.15
CA LYS A 146 -7.30 12.57 18.08
C LYS A 146 -7.67 12.11 16.70
N SER A 147 -8.54 11.12 16.67
CA SER A 147 -9.11 10.58 15.43
C SER A 147 -10.09 11.54 14.76
N ARG A 148 -10.34 12.72 15.32
CA ARG A 148 -11.32 13.68 14.82
C ARG A 148 -11.16 14.07 13.36
N PHE A 149 -9.97 13.93 12.81
CA PHE A 149 -9.75 14.18 11.38
C PHE A 149 -10.47 13.19 10.48
N TYR A 150 -10.92 12.07 11.03
CA TYR A 150 -11.47 10.95 10.28
C TYR A 150 -12.85 10.50 10.75
N LEU A 151 -13.24 10.90 11.96
CA LEU A 151 -14.47 10.43 12.58
C LEU A 151 -15.62 11.43 12.50
N ASP A 152 -15.34 12.63 12.05
CA ASP A 152 -16.36 13.66 11.95
C ASP A 152 -17.02 13.68 10.58
#